data_72b5c1997d7495e7477e8383b19f5418
#
_entry.id   72b5c1997d7495e7477e8383b19f5418
#
_cell.length_a   1.000
_cell.length_b   1.000
_cell.length_c   1.000
_cell.angle_alpha   90.00
_cell.angle_beta   90.00
_cell.angle_gamma   90.00
#
_symmetry.space_group_name_H-M   'P 1'
#
loop_
_entity.id
_entity.type
_entity.pdbx_description
1 polymer ?
#
loop_
_entity_poly.entity_id
_entity_poly.type
_entity_poly.pdbx_seq_one_letter_code
_entity_poly.pdbx_strand_id
1 'polypeptide(L)'
;PTAKKLGIPVNWVDYTGGLSEIKAQKEAGKITWDIIDVYAKDTIIGCDEGIFAEIDFDKDLAPAPDGTPASEDYFTSMPSKCAVGNILYSWNFAYNTENLKSAPKTMKDFFNTKKFPGKRAIYKGAMSNLEIALAGDGVKAGKGGDAIYKMLETEKGMQRAMDKIKALCTDPNGGCVFWNAG
;
A
#
# COMPACT_ATOMS: atom_id res chain seq x y z
N PRO A 1 21.47 0.79 -14.58
CA PRO A 1 22.07 1.79 -15.50
C PRO A 1 22.62 3.01 -14.76
N THR A 2 21.89 3.58 -13.79
CA THR A 2 22.26 4.81 -13.08
C THR A 2 23.46 4.59 -12.16
N ALA A 3 23.46 3.54 -11.35
CA ALA A 3 24.58 3.20 -10.46
C ALA A 3 25.92 3.05 -11.23
N LYS A 4 25.88 2.43 -12.41
CA LYS A 4 27.05 2.31 -13.29
C LYS A 4 27.55 3.67 -13.78
N LYS A 5 26.63 4.60 -14.10
CA LYS A 5 26.99 5.96 -14.50
C LYS A 5 27.65 6.77 -13.38
N LEU A 6 27.22 6.52 -12.15
CA LEU A 6 27.75 7.19 -10.96
C LEU A 6 29.00 6.53 -10.39
N GLY A 7 29.40 5.35 -10.92
CA GLY A 7 30.55 4.59 -10.39
C GLY A 7 30.31 4.00 -9.00
N ILE A 8 29.04 3.90 -8.58
CA ILE A 8 28.67 3.39 -7.26
C ILE A 8 28.35 1.89 -7.38
N PRO A 9 29.02 1.01 -6.62
CA PRO A 9 28.64 -0.39 -6.55
C PRO A 9 27.28 -0.52 -5.87
N VAL A 10 26.34 -1.24 -6.51
CA VAL A 10 24.99 -1.50 -5.96
C VAL A 10 24.79 -3.00 -5.86
N ASN A 11 24.56 -3.48 -4.66
CA ASN A 11 24.13 -4.84 -4.38
C ASN A 11 22.62 -4.84 -4.16
N TRP A 12 21.89 -5.57 -4.98
CA TRP A 12 20.44 -5.72 -4.85
C TRP A 12 20.12 -6.92 -3.97
N VAL A 13 19.22 -6.72 -3.02
CA VAL A 13 18.70 -7.75 -2.15
C VAL A 13 17.18 -7.78 -2.28
N ASP A 14 16.64 -8.95 -2.62
CA ASP A 14 15.20 -9.17 -2.61
C ASP A 14 14.73 -9.40 -1.18
N TYR A 15 13.66 -8.74 -0.78
CA TYR A 15 13.04 -8.96 0.52
C TYR A 15 11.50 -8.89 0.42
N THR A 16 10.82 -9.42 1.42
CA THR A 16 9.35 -9.59 1.37
C THR A 16 8.54 -8.38 1.84
N GLY A 17 9.20 -7.27 2.14
CA GLY A 17 8.58 -6.05 2.65
C GLY A 17 8.43 -6.01 4.17
N GLY A 18 8.02 -4.84 4.67
CA GLY A 18 7.86 -4.58 6.11
C GLY A 18 9.16 -4.20 6.81
N LEU A 19 9.13 -4.10 8.15
CA LEU A 19 10.25 -3.59 8.95
C LEU A 19 11.01 -4.68 9.73
N SER A 20 10.54 -5.92 9.73
CA SER A 20 11.06 -6.96 10.64
C SER A 20 12.55 -7.23 10.44
N GLU A 21 12.98 -7.36 9.19
CA GLU A 21 14.38 -7.66 8.87
C GLU A 21 15.30 -6.47 9.19
N ILE A 22 14.85 -5.26 8.93
CA ILE A 22 15.60 -4.04 9.23
C ILE A 22 15.73 -3.87 10.75
N LYS A 23 14.66 -4.11 11.49
CA LYS A 23 14.68 -4.10 12.97
C LYS A 23 15.68 -5.08 13.50
N ALA A 24 15.72 -6.31 12.97
CA ALA A 24 16.68 -7.32 13.37
C ALA A 24 18.13 -6.89 13.08
N GLN A 25 18.41 -6.27 11.94
CA GLN A 25 19.74 -5.73 11.63
C GLN A 25 20.15 -4.62 12.61
N LYS A 26 19.22 -3.71 12.94
CA LYS A 26 19.44 -2.62 13.90
C LYS A 26 19.73 -3.17 15.31
N GLU A 27 18.92 -4.11 15.79
CA GLU A 27 19.10 -4.75 17.10
C GLU A 27 20.42 -5.51 17.21
N ALA A 28 20.84 -6.17 16.11
CA ALA A 28 22.12 -6.83 16.03
C ALA A 28 23.33 -5.87 15.92
N GLY A 29 23.09 -4.57 15.77
CA GLY A 29 24.14 -3.57 15.53
C GLY A 29 24.88 -3.77 14.20
N LYS A 30 24.29 -4.49 13.25
CA LYS A 30 24.88 -4.81 11.95
C LYS A 30 23.91 -4.45 10.82
N ILE A 31 23.94 -3.21 10.41
CA ILE A 31 23.15 -2.71 9.28
C ILE A 31 23.92 -2.97 7.99
N THR A 32 23.29 -3.64 7.03
CA THR A 32 23.87 -4.02 5.74
C THR A 32 23.15 -3.40 4.55
N TRP A 33 22.02 -2.75 4.79
CA TRP A 33 21.21 -2.09 3.76
C TRP A 33 21.26 -0.58 3.92
N ASP A 34 21.70 0.10 2.86
CA ASP A 34 21.81 1.56 2.85
C ASP A 34 20.49 2.21 2.45
N ILE A 35 19.75 1.60 1.51
CA ILE A 35 18.49 2.10 0.99
C ILE A 35 17.50 0.93 0.91
N ILE A 36 16.25 1.20 1.23
CA ILE A 36 15.18 0.21 1.19
C ILE A 36 13.91 0.80 0.58
N ASP A 37 13.21 0.00 -0.21
CA ASP A 37 11.88 0.32 -0.75
C ASP A 37 10.81 -0.23 0.19
N VAL A 38 9.95 0.63 0.73
CA VAL A 38 8.91 0.28 1.70
C VAL A 38 7.60 0.98 1.39
N TYR A 39 6.50 0.45 1.90
CA TYR A 39 5.22 1.14 1.83
C TYR A 39 5.19 2.41 2.69
N ALA A 40 4.40 3.39 2.28
CA ALA A 40 4.25 4.66 3.00
C ALA A 40 3.96 4.49 4.51
N LYS A 41 3.13 3.50 4.89
CA LYS A 41 2.86 3.17 6.30
C LYS A 41 4.12 2.76 7.08
N ASP A 42 5.03 2.05 6.44
CA ASP A 42 6.26 1.56 7.06
C ASP A 42 7.27 2.70 7.21
N THR A 43 7.19 3.74 6.37
CA THR A 43 8.04 4.93 6.51
C THR A 43 7.71 5.72 7.77
N ILE A 44 6.44 5.81 8.15
CA ILE A 44 6.01 6.48 9.40
C ILE A 44 6.57 5.72 10.59
N ILE A 45 6.28 4.42 10.68
CA ILE A 45 6.72 3.57 11.79
C ILE A 45 8.25 3.56 11.89
N GLY A 46 8.94 3.38 10.77
CA GLY A 46 10.40 3.33 10.74
C GLY A 46 11.05 4.66 11.12
N CYS A 47 10.40 5.79 10.81
CA CYS A 47 10.84 7.11 11.21
C CYS A 47 10.64 7.33 12.72
N ASP A 48 9.46 7.04 13.25
CA ASP A 48 9.11 7.23 14.67
C ASP A 48 9.95 6.33 15.59
N GLU A 49 10.27 5.12 15.15
CA GLU A 49 11.14 4.20 15.88
C GLU A 49 12.66 4.46 15.64
N GLY A 50 13.00 5.51 14.89
CA GLY A 50 14.38 5.85 14.56
C GLY A 50 15.13 4.77 13.78
N ILE A 51 14.41 3.97 12.98
CA ILE A 51 15.00 2.95 12.09
C ILE A 51 15.57 3.63 10.85
N PHE A 52 14.84 4.62 10.34
CA PHE A 52 15.24 5.41 9.17
C PHE A 52 15.81 6.75 9.60
N ALA A 53 16.80 7.23 8.86
CA ALA A 53 17.34 8.58 9.02
C ALA A 53 16.35 9.62 8.47
N GLU A 54 16.33 10.78 9.08
CA GLU A 54 15.63 11.95 8.52
C GLU A 54 16.37 12.45 7.28
N ILE A 55 15.63 12.92 6.31
CA ILE A 55 16.12 13.45 5.03
C ILE A 55 15.81 14.96 4.99
N ASP A 56 16.84 15.76 4.86
CA ASP A 56 16.71 17.17 4.48
C ASP A 56 16.64 17.24 2.95
N PHE A 57 15.43 17.44 2.42
CA PHE A 57 15.15 17.30 1.00
C PHE A 57 16.05 18.18 0.13
N ASP A 58 16.30 19.43 0.55
CA ASP A 58 17.06 20.38 -0.28
C ASP A 58 18.58 20.26 -0.07
N LYS A 59 19.01 19.59 0.99
CA LYS A 59 20.42 19.39 1.28
C LYS A 59 20.91 18.01 0.84
N ASP A 60 20.09 16.98 1.07
CA ASP A 60 20.49 15.58 0.89
C ASP A 60 20.10 15.04 -0.50
N LEU A 61 19.15 15.70 -1.19
CA LEU A 61 18.67 15.29 -2.52
C LEU A 61 19.05 16.30 -3.59
N ALA A 62 19.30 15.80 -4.79
CA ALA A 62 19.54 16.65 -5.94
C ALA A 62 18.25 17.37 -6.37
N PRO A 63 18.31 18.61 -6.84
CA PRO A 63 17.16 19.28 -7.45
C PRO A 63 16.74 18.58 -8.74
N ALA A 64 15.50 18.84 -9.18
CA ALA A 64 15.01 18.39 -10.47
C ALA A 64 15.88 18.91 -11.63
N PRO A 65 15.84 18.30 -12.83
CA PRO A 65 16.65 18.72 -13.97
C PRO A 65 16.41 20.16 -14.45
N ASP A 66 15.25 20.73 -14.13
CA ASP A 66 14.89 22.13 -14.43
C ASP A 66 15.31 23.12 -13.33
N GLY A 67 15.92 22.63 -12.25
CA GLY A 67 16.39 23.43 -11.11
C GLY A 67 15.36 23.55 -9.98
N THR A 68 14.18 22.92 -10.08
CA THR A 68 13.20 22.93 -8.99
C THR A 68 13.80 22.25 -7.75
N PRO A 69 13.75 22.88 -6.56
CA PRO A 69 14.24 22.26 -5.32
C PRO A 69 13.55 20.93 -5.03
N ALA A 70 14.27 19.97 -4.44
CA ALA A 70 13.71 18.66 -4.14
C ALA A 70 12.49 18.72 -3.22
N SER A 71 12.45 19.68 -2.28
CA SER A 71 11.29 19.93 -1.41
C SER A 71 10.01 20.33 -2.16
N GLU A 72 10.13 20.86 -3.39
CA GLU A 72 9.01 21.26 -4.24
C GLU A 72 8.69 20.22 -5.32
N ASP A 73 9.68 19.42 -5.75
CA ASP A 73 9.54 18.42 -6.81
C ASP A 73 8.93 17.12 -6.32
N TYR A 74 9.32 16.64 -5.15
CA TYR A 74 8.74 15.42 -4.58
C TYR A 74 7.36 15.67 -4.00
N PHE A 75 6.52 14.61 -4.01
CA PHE A 75 5.19 14.69 -3.44
C PHE A 75 5.21 15.13 -1.97
N THR A 76 4.76 16.33 -1.70
CA THR A 76 4.64 16.92 -0.36
C THR A 76 3.66 16.17 0.55
N SER A 77 2.85 15.27 -0.02
CA SER A 77 1.92 14.41 0.72
C SER A 77 2.56 13.14 1.28
N MET A 78 3.89 12.98 1.15
CA MET A 78 4.57 11.86 1.84
C MET A 78 4.43 12.03 3.35
N PRO A 79 3.93 11.00 4.05
CA PRO A 79 3.61 11.11 5.46
C PRO A 79 4.83 11.05 6.39
N SER A 80 6.06 11.01 5.85
CA SER A 80 7.28 10.80 6.63
C SER A 80 8.43 11.66 6.09
N LYS A 81 9.17 12.28 7.00
CA LYS A 81 10.42 12.99 6.71
C LYS A 81 11.63 12.07 6.50
N CYS A 82 11.45 10.77 6.68
CA CYS A 82 12.51 9.78 6.54
C CYS A 82 12.43 9.01 5.20
N ALA A 83 11.63 9.47 4.24
CA ALA A 83 11.46 8.80 2.96
C ALA A 83 11.10 9.73 1.83
N VAL A 84 11.43 9.32 0.62
CA VAL A 84 11.01 9.96 -0.64
C VAL A 84 10.08 9.04 -1.41
N GLY A 85 9.03 9.61 -2.01
CA GLY A 85 8.12 8.84 -2.86
C GLY A 85 8.78 8.53 -4.20
N ASN A 86 8.80 7.23 -4.57
CA ASN A 86 9.36 6.78 -5.83
C ASN A 86 8.32 6.20 -6.79
N ILE A 87 7.23 5.63 -6.27
CA ILE A 87 6.19 4.94 -7.05
C ILE A 87 4.80 5.29 -6.52
N LEU A 88 3.87 5.57 -7.43
CA LEU A 88 2.44 5.58 -7.16
C LEU A 88 1.81 4.33 -7.76
N TYR A 89 0.97 3.66 -7.01
CA TYR A 89 0.22 2.51 -7.47
C TYR A 89 -1.24 2.60 -7.05
N SER A 90 -2.09 1.82 -7.72
CA SER A 90 -3.50 1.71 -7.36
C SER A 90 -3.92 0.25 -7.22
N TRP A 91 -4.84 0.02 -6.30
CA TRP A 91 -5.50 -1.27 -6.15
C TRP A 91 -6.76 -1.29 -7.01
N ASN A 92 -6.78 -2.20 -7.98
CA ASN A 92 -7.90 -2.41 -8.87
C ASN A 92 -8.33 -3.87 -8.81
N PHE A 93 -9.56 -4.16 -9.17
CA PHE A 93 -9.98 -5.52 -9.38
C PHE A 93 -10.00 -5.86 -10.89
N ALA A 94 -9.70 -7.10 -11.19
CA ALA A 94 -9.87 -7.70 -12.51
C ALA A 94 -10.90 -8.82 -12.44
N TYR A 95 -11.45 -9.22 -13.57
CA TYR A 95 -12.39 -10.32 -13.67
C TYR A 95 -12.13 -11.15 -14.93
N ASN A 96 -12.48 -12.45 -14.91
CA ASN A 96 -12.41 -13.30 -16.08
C ASN A 96 -13.64 -13.06 -16.97
N THR A 97 -13.39 -12.56 -18.19
CA THR A 97 -14.43 -12.24 -19.17
C THR A 97 -15.16 -13.48 -19.72
N GLU A 98 -14.54 -14.65 -19.63
CA GLU A 98 -15.17 -15.91 -20.05
C GLU A 98 -16.24 -16.37 -19.07
N ASN A 99 -16.07 -16.03 -17.77
CA ASN A 99 -16.96 -16.50 -16.70
C ASN A 99 -18.10 -15.51 -16.37
N LEU A 100 -17.97 -14.24 -16.75
CA LEU A 100 -18.95 -13.22 -16.46
C LEU A 100 -19.58 -12.64 -17.72
N LYS A 101 -20.92 -12.76 -17.81
CA LYS A 101 -21.70 -12.21 -18.95
C LYS A 101 -21.73 -10.67 -19.01
N SER A 102 -21.43 -10.02 -17.90
CA SER A 102 -21.36 -8.55 -17.80
C SER A 102 -20.19 -8.12 -16.91
N ALA A 103 -19.60 -6.97 -17.23
CA ALA A 103 -18.50 -6.40 -16.47
C ALA A 103 -18.95 -5.85 -15.12
N PRO A 104 -18.34 -6.24 -13.99
CA PRO A 104 -18.43 -5.47 -12.75
C PRO A 104 -17.74 -4.12 -12.95
N LYS A 105 -18.32 -3.03 -12.44
CA LYS A 105 -17.82 -1.66 -12.69
C LYS A 105 -17.43 -0.93 -11.42
N THR A 106 -17.87 -1.40 -10.27
CA THR A 106 -17.72 -0.70 -9.00
C THR A 106 -17.29 -1.66 -7.90
N MET A 107 -16.77 -1.12 -6.78
CA MET A 107 -16.51 -1.93 -5.60
C MET A 107 -17.77 -2.58 -5.03
N LYS A 108 -18.94 -1.98 -5.20
CA LYS A 108 -20.22 -2.64 -4.88
C LYS A 108 -20.44 -3.89 -5.71
N ASP A 109 -20.10 -3.85 -7.00
CA ASP A 109 -20.22 -5.01 -7.88
C ASP A 109 -19.24 -6.12 -7.45
N PHE A 110 -18.02 -5.77 -7.03
CA PHE A 110 -17.05 -6.73 -6.50
C PHE A 110 -17.62 -7.53 -5.32
N PHE A 111 -18.38 -6.91 -4.44
CA PHE A 111 -19.03 -7.56 -3.29
C PHE A 111 -20.42 -8.18 -3.60
N ASN A 112 -20.95 -7.98 -4.80
CA ASN A 112 -22.26 -8.52 -5.20
C ASN A 112 -22.12 -9.92 -5.82
N THR A 113 -22.03 -10.92 -4.98
CA THR A 113 -21.89 -12.34 -5.37
C THR A 113 -23.13 -12.94 -6.03
N LYS A 114 -24.30 -12.34 -5.80
CA LYS A 114 -25.53 -12.76 -6.49
C LYS A 114 -25.52 -12.36 -7.97
N LYS A 115 -25.10 -11.15 -8.28
CA LYS A 115 -25.02 -10.65 -9.66
C LYS A 115 -23.74 -11.15 -10.37
N PHE A 116 -22.66 -11.24 -9.64
CA PHE A 116 -21.36 -11.68 -10.12
C PHE A 116 -20.86 -12.86 -9.29
N PRO A 117 -21.34 -14.09 -9.55
CA PRO A 117 -20.95 -15.26 -8.77
C PRO A 117 -19.48 -15.62 -8.97
N GLY A 118 -18.93 -16.39 -8.04
CA GLY A 118 -17.56 -16.86 -8.08
C GLY A 118 -16.67 -16.31 -6.98
N LYS A 119 -15.54 -16.95 -6.77
CA LYS A 119 -14.58 -16.62 -5.73
C LYS A 119 -13.90 -15.27 -6.00
N ARG A 120 -13.54 -14.59 -4.92
CA ARG A 120 -12.72 -13.36 -4.95
C ARG A 120 -11.31 -13.67 -4.48
N ALA A 121 -10.33 -13.43 -5.34
CA ALA A 121 -8.94 -13.40 -4.92
C ALA A 121 -8.65 -12.06 -4.25
N ILE A 122 -8.25 -12.09 -2.98
CA ILE A 122 -7.94 -10.89 -2.19
C ILE A 122 -6.58 -11.04 -1.52
N TYR A 123 -5.88 -9.94 -1.34
CA TYR A 123 -4.59 -9.93 -0.66
C TYR A 123 -4.73 -10.39 0.79
N LYS A 124 -3.77 -11.18 1.28
CA LYS A 124 -3.75 -11.64 2.68
C LYS A 124 -3.18 -10.55 3.59
N GLY A 125 -3.98 -9.54 3.88
CA GLY A 125 -3.58 -8.42 4.75
C GLY A 125 -4.73 -7.44 4.93
N ALA A 126 -4.59 -6.52 5.89
CA ALA A 126 -5.59 -5.50 6.16
C ALA A 126 -5.57 -4.37 5.12
N MET A 127 -4.36 -3.95 4.72
CA MET A 127 -4.14 -2.86 3.78
C MET A 127 -4.91 -3.08 2.47
N SER A 128 -5.59 -2.07 2.01
CA SER A 128 -6.48 -2.02 0.85
C SER A 128 -7.77 -2.82 0.97
N ASN A 129 -7.79 -3.95 1.70
CA ASN A 129 -8.99 -4.75 1.87
C ASN A 129 -10.05 -4.04 2.72
N LEU A 130 -9.65 -3.35 3.77
CA LEU A 130 -10.57 -2.62 4.65
C LEU A 130 -11.17 -1.40 3.92
N GLU A 131 -10.36 -0.68 3.17
CA GLU A 131 -10.79 0.45 2.35
C GLU A 131 -11.75 0.01 1.24
N ILE A 132 -11.40 -1.07 0.52
CA ILE A 132 -12.24 -1.66 -0.52
C ILE A 132 -13.56 -2.16 0.06
N ALA A 133 -13.55 -2.76 1.26
CA ALA A 133 -14.75 -3.23 1.93
C ALA A 133 -15.72 -2.10 2.25
N LEU A 134 -15.23 -0.98 2.81
CA LEU A 134 -16.06 0.20 3.08
C LEU A 134 -16.58 0.84 1.80
N ALA A 135 -15.76 0.94 0.76
CA ALA A 135 -16.18 1.43 -0.55
C ALA A 135 -17.27 0.52 -1.17
N GLY A 136 -17.09 -0.80 -1.07
CA GLY A 136 -18.07 -1.81 -1.48
C GLY A 136 -19.36 -1.78 -0.66
N ASP A 137 -19.29 -1.33 0.58
CA ASP A 137 -20.44 -1.13 1.47
C ASP A 137 -21.09 0.26 1.30
N GLY A 138 -20.62 1.04 0.34
CA GLY A 138 -21.23 2.30 -0.08
C GLY A 138 -20.71 3.55 0.63
N VAL A 139 -19.62 3.43 1.38
CA VAL A 139 -18.93 4.60 1.91
C VAL A 139 -18.31 5.36 0.75
N LYS A 140 -18.63 6.64 0.61
CA LYS A 140 -18.00 7.51 -0.38
C LYS A 140 -16.59 7.86 0.11
N ALA A 141 -15.61 7.76 -0.76
CA ALA A 141 -14.22 8.02 -0.39
C ALA A 141 -13.97 9.45 0.12
N GLY A 142 -14.73 10.44 -0.38
CA GLY A 142 -14.42 11.84 -0.12
C GLY A 142 -13.20 12.32 -0.92
N LYS A 143 -12.69 13.50 -0.59
CA LYS A 143 -11.47 14.03 -1.19
C LYS A 143 -10.26 13.26 -0.62
N GLY A 144 -9.44 12.68 -1.49
CA GLY A 144 -8.25 11.93 -1.06
C GLY A 144 -8.51 10.66 -0.23
N GLY A 145 -9.75 10.19 -0.16
CA GLY A 145 -10.07 9.00 0.65
C GLY A 145 -10.41 9.31 2.12
N ASP A 146 -10.38 10.55 2.54
CA ASP A 146 -10.52 10.99 3.95
C ASP A 146 -11.69 10.35 4.70
N ALA A 147 -12.86 10.19 4.03
CA ALA A 147 -14.05 9.66 4.70
C ALA A 147 -13.90 8.17 5.03
N ILE A 148 -13.17 7.41 4.21
CA ILE A 148 -12.86 6.00 4.48
C ILE A 148 -11.89 5.89 5.65
N TYR A 149 -10.81 6.67 5.65
CA TYR A 149 -9.81 6.64 6.72
C TYR A 149 -10.40 7.09 8.06
N LYS A 150 -11.14 8.20 8.11
CA LYS A 150 -11.87 8.64 9.32
C LYS A 150 -12.82 7.57 9.87
N MET A 151 -13.42 6.77 9.00
CA MET A 151 -14.24 5.65 9.44
C MET A 151 -13.37 4.51 10.00
N LEU A 152 -12.25 4.18 9.37
CA LEU A 152 -11.32 3.14 9.84
C LEU A 152 -10.61 3.49 11.16
N GLU A 153 -10.50 4.77 11.51
CA GLU A 153 -10.00 5.23 12.81
C GLU A 153 -10.95 4.87 13.97
N THR A 154 -12.18 4.49 13.68
CA THR A 154 -13.17 4.10 14.69
C THR A 154 -13.30 2.57 14.77
N GLU A 155 -13.48 2.05 15.99
CA GLU A 155 -13.73 0.62 16.21
C GLU A 155 -14.95 0.13 15.40
N LYS A 156 -16.03 0.92 15.39
CA LYS A 156 -17.25 0.61 14.62
C LYS A 156 -17.00 0.55 13.11
N GLY A 157 -16.19 1.44 12.58
CA GLY A 157 -15.86 1.44 11.15
C GLY A 157 -14.93 0.30 10.78
N MET A 158 -13.95 0.00 11.63
CA MET A 158 -13.08 -1.16 11.47
C MET A 158 -13.90 -2.46 11.48
N GLN A 159 -14.79 -2.64 12.46
CA GLN A 159 -15.65 -3.81 12.55
C GLN A 159 -16.55 -3.96 11.32
N ARG A 160 -17.12 -2.84 10.84
CA ARG A 160 -17.96 -2.82 9.62
C ARG A 160 -17.19 -3.31 8.39
N ALA A 161 -15.94 -2.87 8.23
CA ALA A 161 -15.09 -3.31 7.12
C ALA A 161 -14.79 -4.83 7.21
N MET A 162 -14.44 -5.30 8.40
CA MET A 162 -14.17 -6.72 8.66
C MET A 162 -15.41 -7.60 8.43
N ASP A 163 -16.57 -7.18 8.89
CA ASP A 163 -17.83 -7.90 8.68
C ASP A 163 -18.17 -8.00 7.20
N LYS A 164 -17.89 -6.95 6.42
CA LYS A 164 -18.08 -6.96 4.96
C LYS A 164 -17.20 -8.00 4.27
N ILE A 165 -15.93 -8.07 4.66
CA ILE A 165 -14.99 -9.07 4.13
C ILE A 165 -15.43 -10.47 4.57
N LYS A 166 -15.77 -10.65 5.84
CA LYS A 166 -16.24 -11.92 6.38
C LYS A 166 -17.48 -12.42 5.62
N ALA A 167 -18.47 -11.55 5.41
CA ALA A 167 -19.68 -11.88 4.66
C ALA A 167 -19.34 -12.31 3.22
N LEU A 168 -18.41 -11.65 2.54
CA LEU A 168 -17.95 -12.05 1.21
C LEU A 168 -17.31 -13.45 1.23
N CYS A 169 -16.42 -13.69 2.20
CA CYS A 169 -15.64 -14.93 2.25
C CYS A 169 -16.46 -16.15 2.66
N THR A 170 -17.57 -15.94 3.36
CA THR A 170 -18.51 -17.00 3.79
C THR A 170 -19.72 -17.15 2.88
N ASP A 171 -19.86 -16.31 1.85
CA ASP A 171 -21.00 -16.37 0.91
C ASP A 171 -20.94 -17.65 0.04
N PRO A 172 -22.01 -18.44 -0.02
CA PRO A 172 -22.04 -19.67 -0.82
C PRO A 172 -21.91 -19.43 -2.33
N ASN A 173 -22.29 -18.26 -2.82
CA ASN A 173 -22.15 -17.87 -4.23
C ASN A 173 -20.80 -17.21 -4.54
N GLY A 174 -19.96 -17.01 -3.53
CA GLY A 174 -18.71 -16.29 -3.61
C GLY A 174 -17.57 -17.04 -2.94
N GLY A 175 -17.12 -16.51 -1.83
CA GLY A 175 -15.97 -16.98 -1.07
C GLY A 175 -14.67 -16.28 -1.47
N CYS A 176 -13.65 -16.45 -0.64
CA CYS A 176 -12.36 -15.83 -0.85
C CYS A 176 -11.26 -16.85 -1.14
N VAL A 177 -10.32 -16.44 -1.97
CA VAL A 177 -9.00 -17.05 -2.09
C VAL A 177 -7.99 -15.98 -1.70
N PHE A 178 -7.17 -16.30 -0.72
CA PHE A 178 -6.15 -15.36 -0.25
C PHE A 178 -4.84 -15.58 -1.01
N TRP A 179 -4.21 -14.50 -1.44
CA TRP A 179 -2.90 -14.53 -2.03
C TRP A 179 -1.93 -13.65 -1.24
N ASN A 180 -0.68 -14.04 -1.19
CA ASN A 180 0.42 -13.20 -0.73
C ASN A 180 1.12 -12.64 -1.97
N ALA A 181 1.65 -11.45 -1.89
CA ALA A 181 2.61 -10.99 -2.88
C ALA A 181 3.78 -11.97 -2.86
N GLY A 182 4.02 -12.59 -3.97
CA GLY A 182 5.19 -13.43 -4.20
C GLY A 182 6.40 -12.57 -4.46
#